data_76764c4d7c1250eb6e1809986beb7efd
#
_entry.id   76764c4d7c1250eb6e1809986beb7efd
#
_cell.length_a   1.000
_cell.length_b   1.000
_cell.length_c   1.000
_cell.angle_alpha   90.00
_cell.angle_beta   90.00
_cell.angle_gamma   90.00
#
_symmetry.space_group_name_H-M   'P 1'
#
loop_
_entity.id
_entity.type
_entity.pdbx_description
1 polymer ?
#
loop_
_entity_poly.entity_id
_entity_poly.type
_entity_poly.pdbx_seq_one_letter_code
_entity_poly.pdbx_strand_id
1 'polypeptide(L)'
;METDKQKDVRLDLEAAALYFHKYPVPGKLEIQATKPLGNQRDLALAYSPGVAAPCLEIHDNPALAADYTARANLVGVVSNGTAVLGLGNIGPLASKPVMEGKAVLFKKFAGIDVFDIEIDAPEIAVSYTHLTLPTNREV
;
A
#
# COMPACT_ATOMS: atom_id res chain seq x y z
N MET A 1 33.95 17.93 -0.30
CA MET A 1 33.34 19.27 -0.56
C MET A 1 32.55 19.15 -1.85
N GLU A 2 31.23 19.31 -1.76
CA GLU A 2 30.34 19.26 -2.92
C GLU A 2 30.58 20.51 -3.80
N THR A 3 30.67 20.32 -5.12
CA THR A 3 30.91 21.44 -6.05
C THR A 3 29.62 22.25 -6.23
N ASP A 4 29.73 23.55 -6.61
CA ASP A 4 28.55 24.42 -6.84
C ASP A 4 27.62 23.81 -7.89
N LYS A 5 28.14 23.18 -8.93
CA LYS A 5 27.37 22.49 -9.95
C LYS A 5 26.59 21.26 -9.40
N GLN A 6 27.15 20.56 -8.43
CA GLN A 6 26.47 19.43 -7.78
C GLN A 6 25.33 19.92 -6.87
N LYS A 7 25.51 21.06 -6.21
CA LYS A 7 24.46 21.70 -5.41
C LYS A 7 23.29 22.18 -6.28
N ASP A 8 23.58 22.81 -7.42
CA ASP A 8 22.53 23.27 -8.34
C ASP A 8 21.70 22.13 -8.89
N VAL A 9 22.33 21.03 -9.33
CA VAL A 9 21.65 19.83 -9.80
C VAL A 9 20.81 19.18 -8.70
N ARG A 10 21.30 19.18 -7.46
CA ARG A 10 20.59 18.63 -6.33
C ARG A 10 19.35 19.45 -5.97
N LEU A 11 19.45 20.78 -5.96
CA LEU A 11 18.32 21.68 -5.71
C LEU A 11 17.24 21.53 -6.78
N ASP A 12 17.62 21.37 -8.03
CA ASP A 12 16.69 21.13 -9.13
C ASP A 12 15.97 19.78 -8.96
N LEU A 13 16.68 18.73 -8.58
CA LEU A 13 16.08 17.40 -8.30
C LEU A 13 15.13 17.44 -7.10
N GLU A 14 15.47 18.14 -6.03
CA GLU A 14 14.62 18.28 -4.85
C GLU A 14 13.30 19.01 -5.21
N ALA A 15 13.39 20.11 -5.94
CA ALA A 15 12.21 20.85 -6.40
C ALA A 15 11.34 20.01 -7.34
N ALA A 16 11.95 19.28 -8.28
CA ALA A 16 11.26 18.38 -9.18
C ALA A 16 10.58 17.23 -8.43
N ALA A 17 11.23 16.67 -7.41
CA ALA A 17 10.67 15.61 -6.59
C ALA A 17 9.45 16.09 -5.79
N LEU A 18 9.50 17.28 -5.19
CA LEU A 18 8.35 17.87 -4.49
C LEU A 18 7.17 18.12 -5.45
N TYR A 19 7.45 18.64 -6.64
CA TYR A 19 6.44 18.83 -7.69
C TYR A 19 5.82 17.50 -8.11
N PHE A 20 6.64 16.49 -8.37
CA PHE A 20 6.21 15.15 -8.79
C PHE A 20 5.28 14.47 -7.76
N HIS A 21 5.56 14.63 -6.46
CA HIS A 21 4.72 14.03 -5.42
C HIS A 21 3.41 14.80 -5.19
N LYS A 22 3.33 16.05 -5.62
CA LYS A 22 2.18 16.93 -5.41
C LYS A 22 1.22 16.94 -6.59
N TYR A 23 1.72 16.81 -7.82
CA TYR A 23 0.96 17.01 -9.05
C TYR A 23 1.04 15.83 -10.02
N PRO A 24 0.00 15.60 -10.87
CA PRO A 24 -1.30 16.29 -10.91
C PRO A 24 -2.22 15.94 -9.73
N VAL A 25 -1.98 14.78 -9.10
CA VAL A 25 -2.71 14.28 -7.93
C VAL A 25 -1.70 13.97 -6.84
N PRO A 26 -1.95 14.32 -5.57
CA PRO A 26 -1.03 14.00 -4.49
C PRO A 26 -0.79 12.50 -4.33
N GLY A 27 0.46 12.13 -4.05
CA GLY A 27 0.88 10.74 -3.87
C GLY A 27 1.22 10.03 -5.18
N LYS A 28 1.46 8.73 -5.09
CA LYS A 28 1.86 7.86 -6.21
C LYS A 28 0.94 6.68 -6.42
N LEU A 29 -0.04 6.50 -5.52
CA LEU A 29 -0.98 5.39 -5.54
C LEU A 29 -2.41 5.90 -5.60
N GLU A 30 -3.25 5.14 -6.28
CA GLU A 30 -4.70 5.24 -6.19
C GLU A 30 -5.30 3.83 -6.10
N ILE A 31 -6.50 3.73 -5.53
CA ILE A 31 -7.26 2.48 -5.46
C ILE A 31 -8.45 2.61 -6.40
N GLN A 32 -8.54 1.70 -7.35
CA GLN A 32 -9.62 1.66 -8.33
C GLN A 32 -10.46 0.41 -8.16
N ALA A 33 -11.78 0.57 -8.28
CA ALA A 33 -12.69 -0.55 -8.36
C ALA A 33 -12.49 -1.32 -9.68
N THR A 34 -12.41 -2.64 -9.61
CA THR A 34 -12.29 -3.53 -10.79
C THR A 34 -13.64 -3.95 -11.35
N LYS A 35 -14.74 -3.64 -10.65
CA LYS A 35 -16.10 -3.98 -11.02
C LYS A 35 -16.92 -2.70 -11.24
N PRO A 36 -17.88 -2.72 -12.18
CA PRO A 36 -18.76 -1.58 -12.39
C PRO A 36 -19.68 -1.37 -11.19
N LEU A 37 -20.03 -0.11 -10.89
CA LEU A 37 -21.02 0.31 -9.91
C LEU A 37 -21.93 1.37 -10.55
N GLY A 38 -22.46 1.07 -11.72
CA GLY A 38 -23.24 2.00 -12.51
C GLY A 38 -24.74 1.97 -12.26
N ASN A 39 -25.27 0.96 -11.56
CA ASN A 39 -26.70 0.77 -11.33
C ASN A 39 -26.97 0.01 -10.03
N GLN A 40 -28.24 -0.05 -9.65
CA GLN A 40 -28.67 -0.71 -8.41
C GLN A 40 -28.38 -2.22 -8.37
N ARG A 41 -28.37 -2.88 -9.53
CA ARG A 41 -28.02 -4.30 -9.63
C ARG A 41 -26.54 -4.50 -9.31
N ASP A 42 -25.67 -3.67 -9.85
CA ASP A 42 -24.22 -3.75 -9.56
C ASP A 42 -23.96 -3.55 -8.07
N LEU A 43 -24.65 -2.60 -7.44
CA LEU A 43 -24.56 -2.38 -6.01
C LEU A 43 -25.05 -3.59 -5.19
N ALA A 44 -26.15 -4.21 -5.60
CA ALA A 44 -26.66 -5.40 -4.95
C ALA A 44 -25.72 -6.60 -5.08
N LEU A 45 -24.99 -6.73 -6.18
CA LEU A 45 -23.96 -7.77 -6.37
C LEU A 45 -22.67 -7.47 -5.59
N ALA A 46 -22.23 -6.22 -5.61
CA ALA A 46 -20.97 -5.82 -4.98
C ALA A 46 -21.06 -5.71 -3.44
N TYR A 47 -22.24 -5.46 -2.91
CA TYR A 47 -22.44 -5.27 -1.48
C TYR A 47 -23.64 -6.07 -0.96
N SER A 48 -24.77 -5.48 -0.69
CA SER A 48 -25.91 -6.17 -0.06
C SER A 48 -27.06 -6.32 -1.05
N PRO A 49 -27.66 -7.52 -1.17
CA PRO A 49 -27.42 -8.77 -0.41
C PRO A 49 -26.38 -9.71 -1.04
N GLY A 50 -25.92 -9.45 -2.26
CA GLY A 50 -25.13 -10.40 -3.06
C GLY A 50 -23.77 -10.80 -2.47
N VAL A 51 -23.14 -9.92 -1.69
CA VAL A 51 -21.84 -10.18 -1.04
C VAL A 51 -21.87 -11.37 -0.05
N ALA A 52 -23.05 -11.75 0.43
CA ALA A 52 -23.18 -12.91 1.33
C ALA A 52 -22.75 -14.23 0.64
N ALA A 53 -22.98 -14.37 -0.66
CA ALA A 53 -22.64 -15.58 -1.38
C ALA A 53 -21.11 -15.86 -1.36
N PRO A 54 -20.23 -14.98 -1.85
CA PRO A 54 -18.79 -15.22 -1.76
C PRO A 54 -18.28 -15.31 -0.31
N CYS A 55 -18.90 -14.63 0.66
CA CYS A 55 -18.52 -14.78 2.06
C CYS A 55 -18.75 -16.21 2.57
N LEU A 56 -19.86 -16.84 2.24
CA LEU A 56 -20.18 -18.21 2.63
C LEU A 56 -19.25 -19.20 1.92
N GLU A 57 -19.01 -19.04 0.63
CA GLU A 57 -18.06 -19.87 -0.11
C GLU A 57 -16.65 -19.83 0.49
N ILE A 58 -16.17 -18.65 0.86
CA ILE A 58 -14.86 -18.51 1.52
C ILE A 58 -14.87 -19.10 2.94
N HIS A 59 -16.00 -18.97 3.66
CA HIS A 59 -16.13 -19.57 4.99
C HIS A 59 -15.97 -21.08 4.93
N ASP A 60 -16.60 -21.72 3.95
CA ASP A 60 -16.57 -23.17 3.78
C ASP A 60 -15.23 -23.66 3.18
N ASN A 61 -14.62 -22.84 2.31
CA ASN A 61 -13.31 -23.12 1.73
C ASN A 61 -12.45 -21.83 1.68
N PRO A 62 -11.60 -21.60 2.68
CA PRO A 62 -10.76 -20.38 2.77
C PRO A 62 -9.83 -20.15 1.56
N ALA A 63 -9.48 -21.18 0.79
CA ALA A 63 -8.65 -21.03 -0.41
C ALA A 63 -9.33 -20.16 -1.48
N LEU A 64 -10.66 -20.15 -1.53
CA LEU A 64 -11.46 -19.35 -2.46
C LEU A 64 -11.35 -17.83 -2.22
N ALA A 65 -10.74 -17.41 -1.11
CA ALA A 65 -10.43 -16.00 -0.90
C ALA A 65 -9.54 -15.42 -2.01
N ALA A 66 -8.70 -16.23 -2.64
CA ALA A 66 -7.88 -15.83 -3.77
C ALA A 66 -8.71 -15.57 -5.04
N ASP A 67 -9.84 -16.27 -5.21
CA ASP A 67 -10.70 -16.18 -6.40
C ASP A 67 -11.74 -15.06 -6.28
N TYR A 68 -12.25 -14.84 -5.06
CA TYR A 68 -13.35 -13.89 -4.82
C TYR A 68 -12.90 -12.54 -4.28
N THR A 69 -11.62 -12.37 -3.93
CA THR A 69 -11.09 -11.12 -3.39
C THR A 69 -9.77 -10.70 -4.03
N ALA A 70 -9.31 -9.49 -3.74
CA ALA A 70 -8.01 -9.01 -4.19
C ALA A 70 -6.81 -9.73 -3.52
N ARG A 71 -7.05 -10.64 -2.58
CA ARG A 71 -6.01 -11.31 -1.79
C ARG A 71 -4.93 -12.01 -2.62
N ALA A 72 -5.26 -12.52 -3.81
CA ALA A 72 -4.31 -13.21 -4.68
C ALA A 72 -3.15 -12.32 -5.15
N ASN A 73 -3.37 -11.01 -5.26
CA ASN A 73 -2.38 -10.07 -5.80
C ASN A 73 -2.33 -8.74 -5.05
N LEU A 74 -2.65 -8.71 -3.77
CA LEU A 74 -2.62 -7.50 -2.96
C LEU A 74 -1.71 -7.69 -1.75
N VAL A 75 -0.69 -6.83 -1.62
CA VAL A 75 0.30 -6.86 -0.54
C VAL A 75 0.28 -5.55 0.23
N GLY A 76 0.31 -5.63 1.55
CA GLY A 76 0.48 -4.47 2.43
C GLY A 76 1.95 -4.26 2.79
N VAL A 77 2.49 -3.08 2.58
CA VAL A 77 3.77 -2.65 3.15
C VAL A 77 3.48 -1.94 4.46
N VAL A 78 4.01 -2.47 5.55
CA VAL A 78 3.78 -1.92 6.88
C VAL A 78 5.06 -1.28 7.40
N SER A 79 4.97 -0.07 7.94
CA SER A 79 6.10 0.66 8.49
C SER A 79 5.69 1.51 9.69
N ASN A 80 6.60 1.69 10.64
CA ASN A 80 6.47 2.70 11.69
C ASN A 80 7.42 3.89 11.49
N GLY A 81 8.17 3.91 10.39
CA GLY A 81 9.06 5.00 10.00
C GLY A 81 10.29 5.19 10.89
N THR A 82 10.67 4.17 11.70
CA THR A 82 11.79 4.27 12.64
C THR A 82 13.16 4.06 12.00
N ALA A 83 13.21 3.47 10.81
CA ALA A 83 14.45 3.18 10.09
C ALA A 83 14.31 3.38 8.58
N VAL A 84 14.22 4.63 8.15
CA VAL A 84 14.15 4.99 6.73
C VAL A 84 15.56 5.22 6.18
N LEU A 85 15.90 4.54 5.08
CA LEU A 85 17.22 4.57 4.48
C LEU A 85 17.69 6.01 4.19
N GLY A 86 18.82 6.38 4.75
CA GLY A 86 19.42 7.72 4.62
C GLY A 86 18.80 8.81 5.49
N LEU A 87 17.65 8.55 6.13
CA LEU A 87 16.92 9.54 6.94
C LEU A 87 16.77 9.14 8.41
N GLY A 88 16.94 7.84 8.74
CA GLY A 88 16.80 7.33 10.10
C GLY A 88 15.36 7.29 10.59
N ASN A 89 15.14 7.67 11.84
CA ASN A 89 13.81 7.73 12.45
C ASN A 89 13.14 9.07 12.12
N ILE A 90 12.25 9.06 11.14
CA ILE A 90 11.46 10.24 10.73
C ILE A 90 9.97 10.10 11.06
N GLY A 91 9.59 8.98 11.67
CA GLY A 91 8.21 8.67 12.05
C GLY A 91 7.34 8.12 10.92
N PRO A 92 6.15 7.61 11.27
CA PRO A 92 5.28 6.91 10.33
C PRO A 92 4.84 7.79 9.17
N LEU A 93 4.29 8.96 9.45
CA LEU A 93 3.71 9.82 8.42
C LEU A 93 4.74 10.31 7.40
N ALA A 94 5.94 10.71 7.86
CA ALA A 94 7.00 11.18 6.98
C ALA A 94 7.63 10.04 6.14
N SER A 95 7.49 8.79 6.55
CA SER A 95 7.96 7.63 5.79
C SER A 95 7.07 7.25 4.61
N LYS A 96 5.82 7.72 4.58
CA LYS A 96 4.82 7.36 3.56
C LYS A 96 5.29 7.54 2.12
N PRO A 97 5.95 8.64 1.71
CA PRO A 97 6.43 8.77 0.32
C PRO A 97 7.40 7.65 -0.10
N VAL A 98 8.19 7.12 0.84
CA VAL A 98 9.11 6.01 0.56
C VAL A 98 8.34 4.70 0.41
N MET A 99 7.31 4.48 1.24
CA MET A 99 6.48 3.26 1.20
C MET A 99 5.63 3.21 -0.09
N GLU A 100 5.04 4.33 -0.49
CA GLU A 100 4.39 4.44 -1.81
C GLU A 100 5.37 4.19 -2.96
N GLY A 101 6.62 4.65 -2.84
CA GLY A 101 7.67 4.35 -3.81
C GLY A 101 7.92 2.85 -3.97
N LYS A 102 7.98 2.10 -2.87
CA LYS A 102 8.08 0.63 -2.89
C LYS A 102 6.88 0.01 -3.60
N ALA A 103 5.67 0.47 -3.30
CA ALA A 103 4.46 -0.03 -3.94
C ALA A 103 4.48 0.15 -5.46
N VAL A 104 4.90 1.31 -5.95
CA VAL A 104 5.06 1.58 -7.39
C VAL A 104 6.09 0.66 -8.03
N LEU A 105 7.21 0.38 -7.35
CA LEU A 105 8.23 -0.54 -7.85
C LEU A 105 7.71 -1.98 -7.94
N PHE A 106 6.99 -2.47 -6.94
CA PHE A 106 6.35 -3.78 -6.97
C PHE A 106 5.36 -3.90 -8.13
N LYS A 107 4.53 -2.88 -8.33
CA LYS A 107 3.60 -2.84 -9.45
C LYS A 107 4.32 -2.87 -10.79
N LYS A 108 5.35 -2.02 -10.95
CA LYS A 108 6.09 -1.87 -12.20
C LYS A 108 6.87 -3.12 -12.60
N PHE A 109 7.55 -3.76 -11.65
CA PHE A 109 8.47 -4.85 -11.94
C PHE A 109 7.90 -6.25 -11.73
N ALA A 110 6.93 -6.40 -10.84
CA ALA A 110 6.35 -7.69 -10.51
C ALA A 110 4.84 -7.80 -10.82
N GLY A 111 4.17 -6.71 -11.20
CA GLY A 111 2.73 -6.71 -11.45
C GLY A 111 1.88 -6.85 -10.17
N ILE A 112 2.50 -6.76 -8.99
CA ILE A 112 1.84 -6.94 -7.70
C ILE A 112 1.21 -5.61 -7.28
N ASP A 113 -0.06 -5.64 -6.89
CA ASP A 113 -0.75 -4.51 -6.30
C ASP A 113 -0.31 -4.36 -4.84
N VAL A 114 0.13 -3.16 -4.47
CA VAL A 114 0.66 -2.89 -3.14
C VAL A 114 0.10 -1.58 -2.61
N PHE A 115 -0.27 -1.58 -1.33
CA PHE A 115 -0.60 -0.39 -0.57
C PHE A 115 0.26 -0.32 0.69
N ASP A 116 0.33 0.83 1.31
CA ASP A 116 1.14 1.08 2.50
C ASP A 116 0.27 1.40 3.71
N ILE A 117 0.74 0.97 4.87
CA ILE A 117 0.15 1.24 6.18
C ILE A 117 1.23 1.76 7.10
N GLU A 118 1.10 2.99 7.54
CA GLU A 118 1.97 3.59 8.53
C GLU A 118 1.35 3.48 9.91
N ILE A 119 2.08 2.88 10.86
CA ILE A 119 1.62 2.65 12.23
C ILE A 119 2.39 3.56 13.17
N ASP A 120 1.68 4.39 13.91
CA ASP A 120 2.26 5.21 14.96
C ASP A 120 2.49 4.39 16.22
N ALA A 121 3.45 3.49 16.15
CA ALA A 121 3.91 2.67 17.27
C ALA A 121 5.43 2.55 17.19
N PRO A 122 6.17 3.24 18.06
CA PRO A 122 7.64 3.25 18.03
C PRO A 122 8.25 1.89 18.35
N GLU A 123 7.54 1.03 19.07
CA GLU A 123 8.00 -0.30 19.45
C GLU A 123 7.41 -1.37 18.51
N ILE A 124 8.27 -2.20 17.94
CA ILE A 124 7.89 -3.30 17.03
C ILE A 124 6.88 -4.25 17.68
N ALA A 125 7.02 -4.52 18.99
CA ALA A 125 6.11 -5.38 19.72
C ALA A 125 4.65 -4.88 19.70
N VAL A 126 4.44 -3.55 19.76
CA VAL A 126 3.11 -2.94 19.69
C VAL A 126 2.52 -3.06 18.29
N SER A 127 3.35 -2.88 17.24
CA SER A 127 2.93 -3.08 15.85
C SER A 127 2.47 -4.51 15.58
N TYR A 128 3.14 -5.51 16.13
CA TYR A 128 2.76 -6.91 15.99
C TYR A 128 1.48 -7.29 16.74
N THR A 129 1.14 -6.63 17.84
CA THR A 129 -0.10 -6.90 18.58
C THR A 129 -1.34 -6.36 17.88
N HIS A 130 -1.19 -5.37 17.00
CA HIS A 130 -2.30 -4.75 16.25
C HIS A 130 -2.47 -5.32 14.83
N LEU A 131 -1.44 -5.98 14.30
CA LEU A 131 -1.44 -6.65 13.01
C LEU A 131 -1.36 -8.16 13.21
N THR A 132 -2.49 -8.83 13.20
CA THR A 132 -2.50 -10.28 12.99
C THR A 132 -2.20 -10.55 11.52
N LEU A 133 -0.92 -10.67 11.19
CA LEU A 133 -0.54 -11.24 9.92
C LEU A 133 -0.97 -12.71 9.93
N PRO A 134 -1.66 -13.21 8.89
CA PRO A 134 -1.87 -14.63 8.75
C PRO A 134 -0.48 -15.28 8.62
N THR A 135 0.02 -15.80 9.71
CA THR A 135 1.20 -16.65 9.65
C THR A 135 0.77 -17.91 8.94
N ASN A 136 1.25 -18.12 7.73
CA ASN A 136 1.24 -19.44 7.14
C ASN A 136 2.09 -20.33 8.03
N ARG A 137 1.41 -21.00 8.98
CA ARG A 137 1.91 -22.21 9.57
C ARG A 137 1.49 -23.35 8.67
N GLU A 138 2.32 -23.66 7.71
CA GLU A 138 2.38 -24.98 7.14
C GLU A 138 3.84 -25.36 6.95
N VAL A 139 4.25 -26.23 7.79
CA VAL A 139 5.34 -27.19 7.57
C VAL A 139 4.70 -28.47 7.17
#